data_f6231fb192f4fbeaf98ade54dc01c10d
#
_entry.id   f6231fb192f4fbeaf98ade54dc01c10d
#
_cell.length_a   1.000
_cell.length_b   1.000
_cell.length_c   1.000
_cell.angle_alpha   90.00
_cell.angle_beta   90.00
_cell.angle_gamma   90.00
#
_symmetry.space_group_name_H-M   'P 1'
#
loop_
_entity.id
_entity.type
_entity.pdbx_description
1 polymer ?
#
loop_
_entity_poly.entity_id
_entity_poly.type
_entity_poly.pdbx_seq_one_letter_code
_entity_poly.pdbx_strand_id
1 'polypeptide(L)'
;MDATGAIRIRWDGERVRLWYAVSLVLRIWHAGLPARWTNLALFWSTGQPDLSDSIGPGDLRSKVELVLADAKDYGCKFRLWGLTKQETEQLEQTMPGMFRFQLDRDASDYIYDSQALIHLSGRKYHGKRNHLARFQRSYNWSYEDITPQNYADCKAIAHEWCVQNGGCGKEDGTDNENCAINMAFRSFEELALSGGLLRVDGKPVAFTVGEEINPEVYLLHFEKALNGYEGLYAAINHEYAAKNLENYRYINREEDLGIEGLRKAKLSYNPAILLEKYSATLRSETEEITELEQKN
;
A
#
# COMPACT_ATOMS: atom_id res chain seq x y z
N MET A 1 16.46 4.82 -10.50
CA MET A 1 15.96 5.23 -9.19
C MET A 1 17.15 5.75 -8.42
N ASP A 2 17.00 6.88 -7.72
CA ASP A 2 17.98 7.23 -6.71
C ASP A 2 17.60 6.53 -5.39
N ALA A 3 18.49 6.60 -4.42
CA ALA A 3 18.34 5.91 -3.13
C ALA A 3 17.14 6.36 -2.27
N THR A 4 16.25 7.19 -2.78
CA THR A 4 15.12 7.78 -2.05
C THR A 4 13.78 7.17 -2.40
N GLY A 5 13.71 6.19 -3.34
CA GLY A 5 12.43 5.58 -3.74
C GLY A 5 11.44 6.55 -4.42
N ALA A 6 11.90 7.75 -4.79
CA ALA A 6 11.05 8.78 -5.35
C ALA A 6 10.54 8.39 -6.74
N ILE A 7 9.25 8.64 -6.98
CA ILE A 7 8.62 8.49 -8.29
C ILE A 7 9.29 9.47 -9.25
N ARG A 8 9.96 8.96 -10.28
CA ARG A 8 10.42 9.82 -11.37
C ARG A 8 9.33 9.97 -12.41
N ILE A 9 8.77 11.16 -12.51
CA ILE A 9 8.00 11.59 -13.68
C ILE A 9 9.03 11.89 -14.76
N ARG A 10 9.06 11.09 -15.82
CA ARG A 10 9.90 11.37 -16.98
C ARG A 10 9.05 12.08 -18.03
N TRP A 11 9.37 13.33 -18.31
CA TRP A 11 8.80 14.11 -19.40
C TRP A 11 9.56 13.76 -20.68
N ASP A 12 8.88 13.19 -21.66
CA ASP A 12 9.45 12.88 -22.99
C ASP A 12 9.01 13.85 -24.10
N GLY A 13 8.51 15.02 -23.71
CA GLY A 13 8.09 16.11 -24.62
C GLY A 13 6.68 15.96 -25.17
N GLU A 14 6.07 14.79 -25.11
CA GLU A 14 4.72 14.56 -25.62
C GLU A 14 3.79 13.78 -24.68
N ARG A 15 4.31 13.10 -23.66
CA ARG A 15 3.51 12.31 -22.71
C ARG A 15 4.18 12.18 -21.36
N VAL A 16 3.41 12.34 -20.27
CA VAL A 16 3.84 11.97 -18.92
C VAL A 16 3.76 10.44 -18.79
N ARG A 17 4.89 9.76 -18.73
CA ARG A 17 4.94 8.33 -18.40
C ARG A 17 5.31 8.18 -16.93
N LEU A 18 4.33 7.78 -16.14
CA LEU A 18 4.56 7.43 -14.75
C LEU A 18 5.18 6.03 -14.65
N TRP A 19 6.36 5.91 -14.04
CA TRP A 19 6.94 4.66 -13.58
C TRP A 19 6.70 4.55 -12.07
N TYR A 20 6.14 3.43 -11.62
CA TYR A 20 5.55 3.30 -10.30
C TYR A 20 6.30 2.32 -9.41
N ALA A 21 6.36 2.62 -8.10
CA ALA A 21 6.52 1.64 -7.05
C ALA A 21 5.27 0.73 -7.00
N VAL A 22 5.40 -0.48 -6.49
CA VAL A 22 4.35 -1.52 -6.53
C VAL A 22 3.05 -1.09 -5.88
N SER A 23 3.10 -0.38 -4.77
CA SER A 23 1.92 0.13 -4.06
C SER A 23 1.12 1.16 -4.85
N LEU A 24 1.78 1.89 -5.75
CA LEU A 24 1.13 2.83 -6.64
C LEU A 24 0.34 2.10 -7.74
N VAL A 25 0.87 1.00 -8.26
CA VAL A 25 0.17 0.14 -9.22
C VAL A 25 -1.13 -0.39 -8.62
N LEU A 26 -1.13 -0.80 -7.37
CA LEU A 26 -2.33 -1.24 -6.65
C LEU A 26 -3.42 -0.16 -6.58
N ARG A 27 -3.06 1.07 -6.28
CA ARG A 27 -4.03 2.18 -6.13
C ARG A 27 -4.66 2.63 -7.43
N ILE A 28 -3.95 2.57 -8.55
CA ILE A 28 -4.49 2.89 -9.89
C ILE A 28 -5.48 1.82 -10.33
N TRP A 29 -5.20 0.56 -10.05
CA TRP A 29 -6.04 -0.56 -10.42
C TRP A 29 -7.32 -0.67 -9.56
N HIS A 30 -7.27 -0.30 -8.30
CA HIS A 30 -8.45 -0.29 -7.41
C HIS A 30 -9.55 0.69 -7.87
N ALA A 31 -9.20 1.68 -8.68
CA ALA A 31 -10.18 2.63 -9.20
C ALA A 31 -11.07 2.07 -10.32
N GLY A 32 -10.82 0.82 -10.79
CA GLY A 32 -11.66 0.17 -11.83
C GLY A 32 -11.73 0.92 -13.16
N LEU A 33 -10.85 1.92 -13.37
CA LEU A 33 -10.88 2.78 -14.53
C LEU A 33 -10.03 2.20 -15.65
N PRO A 34 -10.53 2.15 -16.90
CA PRO A 34 -9.72 1.74 -18.04
C PRO A 34 -8.50 2.67 -18.16
N ALA A 35 -7.37 2.15 -18.66
CA ALA A 35 -6.07 2.85 -18.76
C ALA A 35 -6.10 4.24 -19.46
N ARG A 36 -7.21 4.61 -20.06
CA ARG A 36 -7.47 5.94 -20.65
C ARG A 36 -7.85 7.01 -19.62
N TRP A 37 -8.11 6.65 -18.35
CA TRP A 37 -8.60 7.56 -17.31
C TRP A 37 -7.57 7.85 -16.22
N THR A 38 -6.33 7.38 -16.37
CA THR A 38 -5.26 7.52 -15.39
C THR A 38 -4.49 8.82 -15.49
N ASN A 39 -5.15 9.94 -15.65
CA ASN A 39 -4.56 11.26 -15.39
C ASN A 39 -4.77 11.65 -13.92
N LEU A 40 -4.60 10.69 -13.05
CA LEU A 40 -4.64 10.89 -11.62
C LEU A 40 -3.23 11.24 -11.18
N ALA A 41 -3.03 12.48 -10.75
CA ALA A 41 -1.86 12.81 -9.97
C ALA A 41 -2.00 12.13 -8.63
N LEU A 42 -1.21 11.12 -8.42
CA LEU A 42 -1.10 10.44 -7.14
C LEU A 42 0.08 11.07 -6.40
N PHE A 43 -0.22 11.84 -5.38
CA PHE A 43 0.75 12.23 -4.39
C PHE A 43 0.84 11.07 -3.38
N TRP A 44 2.01 10.50 -3.27
CA TRP A 44 2.33 9.52 -2.26
C TRP A 44 3.14 10.19 -1.16
N SER A 45 2.67 10.08 0.06
CA SER A 45 3.50 10.37 1.22
C SER A 45 4.35 9.13 1.53
N THR A 46 5.63 9.21 1.24
CA THR A 46 6.64 8.20 1.63
C THR A 46 7.00 8.26 3.13
N GLY A 47 6.21 9.02 3.94
CA GLY A 47 6.59 9.37 5.30
C GLY A 47 7.60 10.51 5.37
N GLN A 48 7.97 11.11 4.23
CA GLN A 48 8.77 12.32 4.18
C GLN A 48 7.92 13.54 4.58
N PRO A 49 8.47 14.50 5.31
CA PRO A 49 7.70 15.62 5.86
C PRO A 49 7.33 16.71 4.84
N ASP A 50 7.71 16.57 3.57
CA ASP A 50 7.50 17.63 2.57
C ASP A 50 6.98 17.08 1.24
N LEU A 51 5.82 17.60 0.81
CA LEU A 51 5.19 17.31 -0.49
C LEU A 51 6.10 17.74 -1.66
N SER A 52 7.01 18.70 -1.43
CA SER A 52 7.95 19.18 -2.44
C SER A 52 8.87 18.10 -2.95
N ASP A 53 9.22 17.11 -2.11
CA ASP A 53 10.14 16.04 -2.46
C ASP A 53 9.46 14.91 -3.25
N SER A 54 8.13 14.76 -3.12
CA SER A 54 7.37 13.67 -3.71
C SER A 54 7.23 13.76 -5.25
N ILE A 55 7.36 14.95 -5.84
CA ILE A 55 7.10 15.20 -7.28
C ILE A 55 8.37 15.67 -8.03
N GLY A 56 9.54 15.59 -7.40
CA GLY A 56 10.81 16.06 -8.00
C GLY A 56 11.08 17.57 -7.81
N PRO A 57 12.12 18.14 -8.42
CA PRO A 57 12.52 19.53 -8.22
C PRO A 57 11.46 20.54 -8.68
N GLY A 58 11.33 21.66 -7.99
CA GLY A 58 10.37 22.73 -8.28
C GLY A 58 9.43 23.02 -7.12
N ASP A 59 8.77 24.18 -7.17
CA ASP A 59 7.82 24.58 -6.13
C ASP A 59 6.48 23.82 -6.24
N LEU A 60 5.81 23.62 -5.12
CA LEU A 60 4.57 22.87 -5.03
C LEU A 60 3.46 23.43 -5.92
N ARG A 61 3.33 24.77 -6.01
CA ARG A 61 2.31 25.42 -6.83
C ARG A 61 2.47 25.05 -8.30
N SER A 62 3.66 25.23 -8.87
CA SER A 62 3.95 24.92 -10.28
C SER A 62 3.67 23.44 -10.59
N LYS A 63 3.99 22.54 -9.67
CA LYS A 63 3.73 21.09 -9.83
C LYS A 63 2.23 20.81 -9.88
N VAL A 64 1.46 21.37 -8.95
CA VAL A 64 0.01 21.20 -8.91
C VAL A 64 -0.65 21.84 -10.14
N GLU A 65 -0.22 23.03 -10.55
CA GLU A 65 -0.72 23.71 -11.76
C GLU A 65 -0.48 22.88 -13.03
N LEU A 66 0.69 22.23 -13.15
CA LEU A 66 0.99 21.35 -14.26
C LEU A 66 0.02 20.16 -14.33
N VAL A 67 -0.25 19.53 -13.19
CA VAL A 67 -1.17 18.38 -13.13
C VAL A 67 -2.61 18.81 -13.34
N LEU A 68 -3.00 20.00 -12.87
CA LEU A 68 -4.31 20.60 -13.16
C LEU A 68 -4.51 20.86 -14.66
N ALA A 69 -3.48 21.40 -15.33
CA ALA A 69 -3.52 21.61 -16.77
C ALA A 69 -3.67 20.28 -17.54
N ASP A 70 -2.91 19.27 -17.12
CA ASP A 70 -2.96 17.92 -17.71
C ASP A 70 -4.36 17.28 -17.53
N ALA A 71 -4.91 17.33 -16.32
CA ALA A 71 -6.26 16.84 -16.05
C ALA A 71 -7.32 17.52 -16.92
N LYS A 72 -7.20 18.86 -17.12
CA LYS A 72 -8.09 19.64 -17.99
C LYS A 72 -7.96 19.24 -19.45
N ASP A 73 -6.74 19.08 -19.97
CA ASP A 73 -6.49 18.71 -21.36
C ASP A 73 -7.04 17.32 -21.69
N TYR A 74 -7.04 16.42 -20.71
CA TYR A 74 -7.65 15.08 -20.86
C TYR A 74 -9.15 15.02 -20.52
N GLY A 75 -9.75 16.12 -20.08
CA GLY A 75 -11.16 16.17 -19.69
C GLY A 75 -11.48 15.34 -18.44
N CYS A 76 -10.53 15.21 -17.54
CA CYS A 76 -10.66 14.41 -16.30
C CYS A 76 -10.91 15.33 -15.10
N LYS A 77 -11.68 14.84 -14.11
CA LYS A 77 -11.79 15.51 -12.81
C LYS A 77 -10.48 15.39 -12.06
N PHE A 78 -10.02 16.52 -11.52
CA PHE A 78 -8.81 16.55 -10.71
C PHE A 78 -9.08 16.02 -9.30
N ARG A 79 -8.24 15.10 -8.85
CA ARG A 79 -8.26 14.59 -7.48
C ARG A 79 -6.88 14.16 -7.02
N LEU A 80 -6.48 14.63 -5.84
CA LEU A 80 -5.31 14.12 -5.15
C LEU A 80 -5.74 13.11 -4.09
N TRP A 81 -4.97 12.04 -3.92
CA TRP A 81 -5.23 10.99 -2.94
C TRP A 81 -4.00 10.65 -2.11
N GLY A 82 -4.24 10.11 -0.92
CA GLY A 82 -3.20 9.62 -0.05
C GLY A 82 -2.45 10.73 0.69
N LEU A 83 -2.97 11.95 0.68
CA LEU A 83 -2.37 13.07 1.38
C LEU A 83 -2.40 12.86 2.90
N THR A 84 -1.30 13.16 3.57
CA THR A 84 -1.27 13.31 5.02
C THR A 84 -1.91 14.63 5.42
N LYS A 85 -2.22 14.79 6.71
CA LYS A 85 -2.74 16.05 7.25
C LYS A 85 -1.76 17.22 7.00
N GLN A 86 -0.47 16.98 7.17
CA GLN A 86 0.56 17.99 6.92
C GLN A 86 0.56 18.44 5.45
N GLU A 87 0.43 17.52 4.52
CA GLU A 87 0.37 17.82 3.08
C GLU A 87 -0.90 18.59 2.70
N THR A 88 -2.04 18.30 3.36
CA THR A 88 -3.25 19.12 3.16
C THR A 88 -3.06 20.57 3.64
N GLU A 89 -2.36 20.76 4.76
CA GLU A 89 -2.03 22.09 5.30
C GLU A 89 -1.07 22.84 4.37
N GLN A 90 -0.06 22.19 3.82
CA GLN A 90 0.86 22.76 2.83
C GLN A 90 0.14 23.18 1.54
N LEU A 91 -0.78 22.35 1.03
CA LEU A 91 -1.59 22.67 -0.13
C LEU A 91 -2.49 23.87 0.12
N GLU A 92 -3.16 23.95 1.27
CA GLU A 92 -4.01 25.08 1.64
C GLU A 92 -3.20 26.38 1.80
N GLN A 93 -1.98 26.31 2.34
CA GLN A 93 -1.08 27.46 2.43
C GLN A 93 -0.58 27.94 1.06
N THR A 94 -0.27 26.99 0.16
CA THR A 94 0.27 27.27 -1.17
C THR A 94 -0.80 27.77 -2.14
N MET A 95 -2.01 27.22 -2.06
CA MET A 95 -3.15 27.50 -2.95
C MET A 95 -4.44 27.69 -2.13
N PRO A 96 -4.55 28.80 -1.38
CA PRO A 96 -5.66 29.01 -0.44
C PRO A 96 -7.02 28.94 -1.10
N GLY A 97 -7.94 28.18 -0.50
CA GLY A 97 -9.33 28.07 -0.95
C GLY A 97 -9.55 27.28 -2.24
N MET A 98 -8.50 26.72 -2.85
CA MET A 98 -8.63 25.98 -4.10
C MET A 98 -9.21 24.58 -3.90
N PHE A 99 -8.84 23.91 -2.81
CA PHE A 99 -9.19 22.51 -2.56
C PHE A 99 -10.21 22.34 -1.45
N ARG A 100 -11.00 21.28 -1.59
CA ARG A 100 -11.77 20.68 -0.49
C ARG A 100 -11.08 19.38 -0.09
N PHE A 101 -10.73 19.27 1.19
CA PHE A 101 -10.08 18.08 1.76
C PHE A 101 -11.12 17.19 2.44
N GLN A 102 -10.98 15.89 2.27
CA GLN A 102 -11.84 14.89 2.90
C GLN A 102 -10.98 13.77 3.47
N LEU A 103 -11.18 13.45 4.75
CA LEU A 103 -10.56 12.29 5.38
C LEU A 103 -11.06 11.00 4.70
N ASP A 104 -10.13 10.17 4.27
CA ASP A 104 -10.38 8.83 3.77
C ASP A 104 -9.91 7.81 4.82
N ARG A 105 -10.84 7.40 5.69
CA ARG A 105 -10.53 6.46 6.76
C ARG A 105 -10.11 5.08 6.23
N ASP A 106 -10.65 4.68 5.10
CA ASP A 106 -10.43 3.38 4.49
C ASP A 106 -9.05 3.27 3.84
N ALA A 107 -8.47 4.42 3.46
CA ALA A 107 -7.12 4.56 2.94
C ALA A 107 -6.06 4.85 4.02
N SER A 108 -6.43 4.90 5.31
CA SER A 108 -5.47 5.20 6.39
C SER A 108 -4.54 4.04 6.67
N ASP A 109 -3.22 4.31 6.74
CA ASP A 109 -2.21 3.27 6.95
C ASP A 109 -2.08 2.87 8.43
N TYR A 110 -1.82 1.58 8.64
CA TYR A 110 -1.55 0.98 9.94
C TYR A 110 -0.06 0.83 10.16
N ILE A 111 0.51 1.64 11.03
CA ILE A 111 1.93 1.65 11.34
C ILE A 111 2.17 1.04 12.72
N TYR A 112 3.05 0.06 12.80
CA TYR A 112 3.36 -0.71 13.99
C TYR A 112 4.79 -0.44 14.43
N ASP A 113 5.02 -0.47 15.74
CA ASP A 113 6.36 -0.58 16.30
C ASP A 113 6.94 -1.97 15.97
N SER A 114 8.13 -2.00 15.36
CA SER A 114 8.75 -3.24 14.89
C SER A 114 9.03 -4.20 16.06
N GLN A 115 9.54 -3.69 17.16
CA GLN A 115 9.84 -4.50 18.35
C GLN A 115 8.57 -5.11 18.97
N ALA A 116 7.44 -4.38 18.85
CA ALA A 116 6.16 -4.91 19.31
C ALA A 116 5.68 -6.09 18.46
N LEU A 117 5.89 -6.07 17.14
CA LEU A 117 5.55 -7.19 16.24
C LEU A 117 6.53 -8.36 16.41
N ILE A 118 7.81 -8.09 16.62
CA ILE A 118 8.86 -9.09 16.81
C ILE A 118 8.66 -9.85 18.15
N HIS A 119 8.45 -9.13 19.24
CA HIS A 119 8.40 -9.76 20.56
C HIS A 119 7.00 -10.16 20.99
N LEU A 120 5.96 -9.54 20.44
CA LEU A 120 4.54 -9.75 20.81
C LEU A 120 4.33 -9.67 22.34
N SER A 121 5.05 -8.78 23.03
CA SER A 121 5.10 -8.72 24.49
C SER A 121 3.83 -8.14 25.11
N GLY A 122 3.51 -8.59 26.33
CA GLY A 122 2.38 -8.07 27.10
C GLY A 122 1.04 -8.74 26.81
N ARG A 123 0.03 -8.35 27.61
CA ARG A 123 -1.30 -8.96 27.61
C ARG A 123 -2.04 -8.73 26.28
N LYS A 124 -1.85 -7.56 25.66
CA LYS A 124 -2.53 -7.19 24.40
C LYS A 124 -2.19 -8.10 23.22
N TYR A 125 -1.01 -8.75 23.24
CA TYR A 125 -0.58 -9.69 22.19
C TYR A 125 -0.77 -11.16 22.57
N HIS A 126 -1.43 -11.48 23.70
CA HIS A 126 -1.61 -12.86 24.12
C HIS A 126 -2.27 -13.74 23.04
N GLY A 127 -3.30 -13.23 22.38
CA GLY A 127 -3.96 -13.95 21.26
C GLY A 127 -3.01 -14.24 20.10
N LYS A 128 -2.14 -13.26 19.74
CA LYS A 128 -1.17 -13.43 18.65
C LYS A 128 -0.11 -14.47 18.98
N ARG A 129 0.42 -14.43 20.21
CA ARG A 129 1.35 -15.49 20.69
C ARG A 129 0.71 -16.86 20.68
N ASN A 130 -0.57 -16.99 21.06
CA ASN A 130 -1.27 -18.26 21.02
C ASN A 130 -1.41 -18.80 19.60
N HIS A 131 -1.77 -17.94 18.62
CA HIS A 131 -1.85 -18.34 17.21
C HIS A 131 -0.48 -18.77 16.68
N LEU A 132 0.57 -17.99 16.96
CA LEU A 132 1.95 -18.32 16.57
C LEU A 132 2.40 -19.65 17.19
N ALA A 133 2.25 -19.81 18.51
CA ALA A 133 2.66 -21.02 19.20
C ALA A 133 1.87 -22.26 18.76
N ARG A 134 0.61 -22.09 18.35
CA ARG A 134 -0.19 -23.18 17.78
C ARG A 134 0.35 -23.58 16.43
N PHE A 135 0.61 -22.64 15.54
CA PHE A 135 1.22 -22.92 14.25
C PHE A 135 2.54 -23.67 14.40
N GLN A 136 3.46 -23.15 15.21
CA GLN A 136 4.80 -23.72 15.44
C GLN A 136 4.76 -25.14 15.98
N ARG A 137 3.74 -25.51 16.75
CA ARG A 137 3.60 -26.87 17.33
C ARG A 137 2.86 -27.84 16.43
N SER A 138 1.96 -27.33 15.59
CA SER A 138 1.07 -28.18 14.79
C SER A 138 1.64 -28.60 13.45
N TYR A 139 2.65 -27.87 12.96
CA TYR A 139 3.15 -28.07 11.60
C TYR A 139 4.68 -28.25 11.58
N ASN A 140 5.15 -29.09 10.67
CA ASN A 140 6.56 -29.15 10.29
C ASN A 140 6.82 -28.07 9.24
N TRP A 141 7.28 -26.90 9.72
CA TRP A 141 7.39 -25.69 8.91
C TRP A 141 8.84 -25.22 8.76
N SER A 142 9.08 -24.44 7.72
CA SER A 142 10.34 -23.75 7.47
C SER A 142 10.08 -22.36 6.93
N TYR A 143 11.03 -21.46 7.17
CA TYR A 143 11.07 -20.10 6.63
C TYR A 143 12.26 -19.96 5.70
N GLU A 144 12.07 -19.27 4.58
CA GLU A 144 13.13 -18.84 3.68
C GLU A 144 12.86 -17.43 3.14
N ASP A 145 13.94 -16.72 2.78
CA ASP A 145 13.80 -15.44 2.10
C ASP A 145 13.35 -15.64 0.66
N ILE A 146 12.64 -14.64 0.12
CA ILE A 146 12.22 -14.65 -1.28
C ILE A 146 13.42 -14.36 -2.16
N THR A 147 13.63 -15.25 -3.14
CA THR A 147 14.70 -15.19 -4.15
C THR A 147 14.12 -15.56 -5.52
N PRO A 148 14.82 -15.30 -6.64
CA PRO A 148 14.37 -15.70 -7.97
C PRO A 148 13.96 -17.18 -8.09
N GLN A 149 14.55 -18.06 -7.25
CA GLN A 149 14.30 -19.51 -7.27
C GLN A 149 12.91 -19.88 -6.75
N ASN A 150 12.30 -19.02 -5.87
CA ASN A 150 11.00 -19.30 -5.27
C ASN A 150 9.88 -18.31 -5.66
N TYR A 151 10.11 -17.41 -6.64
CA TYR A 151 9.07 -16.51 -7.16
C TYR A 151 7.84 -17.26 -7.69
N ALA A 152 8.04 -18.41 -8.32
CA ALA A 152 6.95 -19.22 -8.83
C ALA A 152 6.04 -19.73 -7.71
N ASP A 153 6.62 -20.10 -6.56
CA ASP A 153 5.88 -20.55 -5.39
C ASP A 153 5.02 -19.44 -4.80
N CYS A 154 5.58 -18.22 -4.68
CA CYS A 154 4.83 -17.07 -4.19
C CYS A 154 3.64 -16.71 -5.11
N LYS A 155 3.85 -16.76 -6.43
CA LYS A 155 2.78 -16.55 -7.42
C LYS A 155 1.70 -17.63 -7.33
N ALA A 156 2.09 -18.89 -7.10
CA ALA A 156 1.16 -20.00 -6.90
C ALA A 156 0.32 -19.80 -5.64
N ILE A 157 0.93 -19.37 -4.52
CA ILE A 157 0.20 -19.01 -3.29
C ILE A 157 -0.80 -17.88 -3.58
N ALA A 158 -0.38 -16.81 -4.26
CA ALA A 158 -1.26 -15.68 -4.58
C ALA A 158 -2.48 -16.11 -5.39
N HIS A 159 -2.27 -16.97 -6.41
CA HIS A 159 -3.34 -17.51 -7.22
C HIS A 159 -4.27 -18.42 -6.41
N GLU A 160 -3.72 -19.36 -5.62
CA GLU A 160 -4.51 -20.26 -4.78
C GLU A 160 -5.31 -19.49 -3.73
N TRP A 161 -4.71 -18.47 -3.10
CA TRP A 161 -5.38 -17.59 -2.17
C TRP A 161 -6.57 -16.88 -2.83
N CYS A 162 -6.38 -16.37 -4.06
CA CYS A 162 -7.44 -15.75 -4.84
C CYS A 162 -8.61 -16.73 -5.06
N VAL A 163 -8.32 -17.95 -5.46
CA VAL A 163 -9.33 -19.02 -5.67
C VAL A 163 -10.06 -19.33 -4.36
N GLN A 164 -9.35 -19.48 -3.24
CA GLN A 164 -9.94 -19.79 -1.93
C GLN A 164 -10.84 -18.66 -1.40
N ASN A 165 -10.60 -17.41 -1.82
CA ASN A 165 -11.36 -16.24 -1.38
C ASN A 165 -12.38 -15.74 -2.41
N GLY A 166 -12.68 -16.54 -3.40
CA GLY A 166 -13.81 -16.31 -4.30
C GLY A 166 -13.47 -16.30 -5.78
N GLY A 167 -12.20 -16.48 -6.14
CA GLY A 167 -11.73 -16.59 -7.52
C GLY A 167 -11.50 -15.26 -8.21
N CYS A 168 -10.76 -15.35 -9.32
CA CYS A 168 -10.53 -14.24 -10.24
C CYS A 168 -11.85 -13.89 -10.98
N GLY A 169 -12.07 -12.61 -11.27
CA GLY A 169 -13.27 -12.12 -11.98
C GLY A 169 -14.33 -11.50 -11.10
N LYS A 170 -14.04 -11.23 -9.82
CA LYS A 170 -14.96 -10.46 -8.96
C LYS A 170 -14.67 -8.96 -9.04
N GLU A 171 -15.73 -8.17 -8.91
CA GLU A 171 -15.66 -6.70 -8.83
C GLU A 171 -14.98 -6.17 -7.54
N ASP A 172 -14.57 -7.06 -6.63
CA ASP A 172 -14.00 -6.73 -5.31
C ASP A 172 -12.49 -6.38 -5.33
N GLY A 173 -11.86 -6.33 -6.50
CA GLY A 173 -10.46 -5.93 -6.66
C GLY A 173 -9.42 -7.04 -6.44
N THR A 174 -9.81 -8.26 -6.08
CA THR A 174 -8.86 -9.38 -5.87
C THR A 174 -8.07 -9.76 -7.12
N ASP A 175 -8.64 -9.59 -8.31
CA ASP A 175 -7.95 -9.76 -9.58
C ASP A 175 -6.85 -8.74 -9.78
N ASN A 176 -7.12 -7.51 -9.37
CA ASN A 176 -6.20 -6.39 -9.48
C ASN A 176 -4.97 -6.60 -8.60
N GLU A 177 -5.17 -7.09 -7.39
CA GLU A 177 -4.07 -7.40 -6.47
C GLU A 177 -3.19 -8.54 -7.00
N ASN A 178 -3.77 -9.58 -7.58
CA ASN A 178 -3.00 -10.67 -8.19
C ASN A 178 -2.16 -10.19 -9.40
N CYS A 179 -2.70 -9.29 -10.20
CA CYS A 179 -1.94 -8.61 -11.26
C CYS A 179 -0.78 -7.78 -10.68
N ALA A 180 -1.01 -7.03 -9.61
CA ALA A 180 0.02 -6.23 -8.95
C ALA A 180 1.13 -7.11 -8.34
N ILE A 181 0.78 -8.23 -7.70
CA ILE A 181 1.75 -9.22 -7.20
C ILE A 181 2.60 -9.77 -8.36
N ASN A 182 1.98 -10.12 -9.49
CA ASN A 182 2.72 -10.60 -10.65
C ASN A 182 3.68 -9.55 -11.24
N MET A 183 3.28 -8.28 -11.25
CA MET A 183 4.14 -7.16 -11.67
C MET A 183 5.30 -6.94 -10.68
N ALA A 184 5.03 -7.00 -9.38
CA ALA A 184 6.05 -6.91 -8.34
C ALA A 184 7.15 -7.96 -8.53
N PHE A 185 6.76 -9.21 -8.77
CA PHE A 185 7.72 -10.30 -9.02
C PHE A 185 8.46 -10.20 -10.36
N ARG A 186 7.97 -9.43 -11.33
CA ARG A 186 8.72 -9.14 -12.58
C ARG A 186 9.82 -8.11 -12.39
N SER A 187 9.60 -7.17 -11.48
CA SER A 187 10.52 -6.06 -11.21
C SER A 187 11.09 -6.10 -9.78
N PHE A 188 11.14 -7.28 -9.17
CA PHE A 188 11.46 -7.46 -7.76
C PHE A 188 12.81 -6.87 -7.38
N GLU A 189 13.84 -7.17 -8.18
CA GLU A 189 15.20 -6.65 -7.98
C GLU A 189 15.32 -5.17 -8.35
N GLU A 190 14.65 -4.73 -9.43
CA GLU A 190 14.66 -3.32 -9.87
C GLU A 190 14.00 -2.40 -8.84
N LEU A 191 12.96 -2.90 -8.15
CA LEU A 191 12.24 -2.19 -7.10
C LEU A 191 12.89 -2.37 -5.71
N ALA A 192 14.00 -3.10 -5.62
CA ALA A 192 14.66 -3.45 -4.36
C ALA A 192 13.71 -4.08 -3.33
N LEU A 193 12.74 -4.89 -3.80
CA LEU A 193 11.81 -5.59 -2.93
C LEU A 193 12.52 -6.69 -2.14
N SER A 194 12.02 -6.97 -0.96
CA SER A 194 12.41 -8.15 -0.19
C SER A 194 11.17 -8.84 0.41
N GLY A 195 11.32 -10.06 0.86
CA GLY A 195 10.18 -10.79 1.39
C GLY A 195 10.56 -12.14 1.99
N GLY A 196 9.56 -12.79 2.59
CA GLY A 196 9.69 -14.09 3.22
C GLY A 196 8.62 -15.07 2.78
N LEU A 197 8.96 -16.35 2.78
CA LEU A 197 8.11 -17.47 2.39
C LEU A 197 8.09 -18.50 3.53
N LEU A 198 6.90 -19.00 3.86
CA LEU A 198 6.72 -20.13 4.77
C LEU A 198 6.31 -21.39 3.99
N ARG A 199 6.92 -22.50 4.39
CA ARG A 199 6.52 -23.84 3.93
C ARG A 199 6.00 -24.69 5.10
N VAL A 200 5.07 -25.58 4.78
CA VAL A 200 4.62 -26.66 5.68
C VAL A 200 4.78 -27.97 4.93
N ASP A 201 5.51 -28.92 5.53
CA ASP A 201 5.86 -30.21 4.88
C ASP A 201 6.47 -30.01 3.47
N GLY A 202 7.29 -28.98 3.31
CA GLY A 202 7.93 -28.61 2.05
C GLY A 202 7.03 -27.85 1.05
N LYS A 203 5.71 -27.73 1.30
CA LYS A 203 4.78 -27.00 0.43
C LYS A 203 4.77 -25.51 0.77
N PRO A 204 4.84 -24.60 -0.22
CA PRO A 204 4.71 -23.18 0.01
C PRO A 204 3.28 -22.82 0.43
N VAL A 205 3.10 -22.08 1.53
CA VAL A 205 1.78 -21.83 2.12
C VAL A 205 1.50 -20.37 2.45
N ALA A 206 2.54 -19.56 2.66
CA ALA A 206 2.38 -18.13 2.90
C ALA A 206 3.61 -17.34 2.46
N PHE A 207 3.41 -16.10 2.06
CA PHE A 207 4.49 -15.17 1.77
C PHE A 207 4.13 -13.75 2.17
N THR A 208 5.17 -12.93 2.34
CA THR A 208 5.07 -11.48 2.48
C THR A 208 6.12 -10.80 1.63
N VAL A 209 5.80 -9.62 1.08
CA VAL A 209 6.71 -8.80 0.27
C VAL A 209 6.58 -7.35 0.69
N GLY A 210 7.70 -6.65 0.73
CA GLY A 210 7.77 -5.24 1.05
C GLY A 210 9.05 -4.58 0.60
N GLU A 211 9.24 -3.33 1.02
CA GLU A 211 10.42 -2.52 0.70
C GLU A 211 10.79 -1.57 1.84
N GLU A 212 12.04 -1.15 1.87
CA GLU A 212 12.48 -0.04 2.70
C GLU A 212 11.98 1.29 2.11
N ILE A 213 11.19 2.04 2.88
CA ILE A 213 10.80 3.41 2.51
C ILE A 213 11.89 4.40 2.89
N ASN A 214 12.42 4.23 4.10
CA ASN A 214 13.54 4.99 4.64
C ASN A 214 14.19 4.18 5.78
N PRO A 215 15.33 4.61 6.35
CA PRO A 215 16.03 3.85 7.39
C PRO A 215 15.22 3.55 8.67
N GLU A 216 14.11 4.24 8.90
CA GLU A 216 13.26 4.01 10.07
C GLU A 216 11.99 3.18 9.73
N VAL A 217 11.56 3.14 8.46
CA VAL A 217 10.25 2.59 8.08
C VAL A 217 10.39 1.56 6.97
N TYR A 218 9.88 0.37 7.23
CA TYR A 218 9.69 -0.69 6.24
C TYR A 218 8.20 -0.82 5.88
N LEU A 219 7.89 -0.93 4.59
CA LEU A 219 6.52 -1.05 4.08
C LEU A 219 6.25 -2.47 3.60
N LEU A 220 5.19 -3.09 4.12
CA LEU A 220 4.69 -4.40 3.67
C LEU A 220 3.51 -4.20 2.71
N HIS A 221 3.73 -4.53 1.43
CA HIS A 221 2.72 -4.46 0.38
C HIS A 221 1.78 -5.65 0.36
N PHE A 222 2.35 -6.85 0.43
CA PHE A 222 1.60 -8.09 0.30
C PHE A 222 1.87 -9.02 1.46
N GLU A 223 0.82 -9.60 2.00
CA GLU A 223 0.88 -10.70 2.95
C GLU A 223 -0.25 -11.68 2.62
N LYS A 224 0.10 -12.87 2.13
CA LYS A 224 -0.83 -13.93 1.74
C LYS A 224 -0.54 -15.20 2.50
N ALA A 225 -1.60 -15.82 3.02
CA ALA A 225 -1.54 -17.10 3.72
C ALA A 225 -2.74 -17.94 3.33
N LEU A 226 -2.51 -19.19 2.90
CA LEU A 226 -3.54 -20.12 2.47
C LEU A 226 -4.44 -20.54 3.62
N ASN A 227 -5.71 -20.78 3.33
CA ASN A 227 -6.66 -21.32 4.29
C ASN A 227 -6.29 -22.75 4.69
N GLY A 228 -6.77 -23.21 5.85
CA GLY A 228 -6.52 -24.57 6.34
C GLY A 228 -5.32 -24.70 7.28
N TYR A 229 -4.51 -23.64 7.46
CA TYR A 229 -3.38 -23.63 8.38
C TYR A 229 -3.64 -22.65 9.54
N GLU A 230 -3.91 -23.21 10.72
CA GLU A 230 -4.22 -22.35 11.88
C GLU A 230 -3.00 -21.54 12.34
N GLY A 231 -3.15 -20.23 12.46
CA GLY A 231 -2.09 -19.33 12.91
C GLY A 231 -1.10 -18.90 11.83
N LEU A 232 -1.28 -19.30 10.58
CA LEU A 232 -0.34 -19.06 9.48
C LEU A 232 -0.06 -17.57 9.22
N TYR A 233 -1.10 -16.69 9.23
CA TYR A 233 -0.89 -15.24 9.15
C TYR A 233 -0.06 -14.68 10.30
N ALA A 234 -0.25 -15.20 11.52
CA ALA A 234 0.57 -14.77 12.65
C ALA A 234 2.02 -15.25 12.50
N ALA A 235 2.22 -16.42 11.92
CA ALA A 235 3.54 -16.98 11.71
C ALA A 235 4.33 -16.22 10.64
N ILE A 236 3.75 -15.98 9.45
CA ILE A 236 4.48 -15.24 8.39
C ILE A 236 4.82 -13.83 8.83
N ASN A 237 3.88 -13.12 9.48
CA ASN A 237 4.11 -11.78 9.98
C ASN A 237 5.25 -11.74 11.02
N HIS A 238 5.21 -12.64 12.01
CA HIS A 238 6.21 -12.72 13.06
C HIS A 238 7.59 -13.12 12.53
N GLU A 239 7.67 -14.19 11.75
CA GLU A 239 8.94 -14.74 11.26
C GLU A 239 9.66 -13.74 10.35
N TYR A 240 8.94 -13.06 9.47
CA TYR A 240 9.52 -12.03 8.62
C TYR A 240 9.99 -10.83 9.44
N ALA A 241 9.16 -10.32 10.34
CA ALA A 241 9.54 -9.20 11.19
C ALA A 241 10.78 -9.51 12.04
N ALA A 242 10.81 -10.70 12.67
CA ALA A 242 11.92 -11.11 13.54
C ALA A 242 13.25 -11.32 12.79
N LYS A 243 13.20 -11.75 11.53
CA LYS A 243 14.41 -12.05 10.76
C LYS A 243 14.94 -10.86 9.96
N ASN A 244 14.06 -9.98 9.49
CA ASN A 244 14.42 -8.98 8.48
C ASN A 244 14.17 -7.53 8.91
N LEU A 245 13.34 -7.27 9.93
CA LEU A 245 12.86 -5.93 10.24
C LEU A 245 13.32 -5.40 11.60
N GLU A 246 14.28 -6.03 12.27
CA GLU A 246 14.79 -5.64 13.58
C GLU A 246 15.38 -4.22 13.61
N ASN A 247 16.00 -3.81 12.50
CA ASN A 247 16.68 -2.52 12.38
C ASN A 247 15.73 -1.35 12.08
N TYR A 248 14.48 -1.62 11.69
CA TYR A 248 13.50 -0.59 11.44
C TYR A 248 12.75 -0.25 12.73
N ARG A 249 12.44 1.02 12.92
CA ARG A 249 11.61 1.48 14.02
C ARG A 249 10.14 1.12 13.83
N TYR A 250 9.68 1.27 12.59
CA TYR A 250 8.28 1.08 12.23
C TYR A 250 8.09 0.14 11.05
N ILE A 251 6.98 -0.59 11.07
CA ILE A 251 6.48 -1.39 9.96
C ILE A 251 5.13 -0.80 9.55
N ASN A 252 5.05 -0.26 8.34
CA ASN A 252 3.79 0.14 7.71
C ASN A 252 3.18 -1.08 6.98
N ARG A 253 1.91 -1.39 7.26
CA ARG A 253 1.18 -2.49 6.64
C ARG A 253 0.00 -1.98 5.79
N GLU A 254 0.09 -0.75 5.33
CA GLU A 254 -0.91 -0.09 4.48
C GLU A 254 -2.33 -0.04 5.07
N GLU A 255 -3.31 0.31 4.26
CA GLU A 255 -4.70 0.52 4.60
C GLU A 255 -5.53 -0.78 4.70
N ASP A 256 -6.79 -0.64 5.17
CA ASP A 256 -7.76 -1.74 5.27
C ASP A 256 -8.80 -1.78 4.14
N LEU A 257 -8.78 -0.80 3.22
CA LEU A 257 -9.68 -0.68 2.07
C LEU A 257 -11.18 -0.70 2.44
N GLY A 258 -11.54 -0.36 3.68
CA GLY A 258 -12.92 -0.45 4.17
C GLY A 258 -13.41 -1.88 4.44
N ILE A 259 -12.53 -2.88 4.28
CA ILE A 259 -12.89 -4.30 4.52
C ILE A 259 -12.89 -4.58 6.03
N GLU A 260 -14.06 -4.83 6.60
CA GLU A 260 -14.24 -4.98 8.06
C GLU A 260 -13.34 -6.07 8.66
N GLY A 261 -13.24 -7.23 8.00
CA GLY A 261 -12.38 -8.33 8.43
C GLY A 261 -10.89 -7.94 8.47
N LEU A 262 -10.41 -7.23 7.44
CA LEU A 262 -9.03 -6.74 7.35
C LEU A 262 -8.78 -5.65 8.40
N ARG A 263 -9.71 -4.71 8.58
CA ARG A 263 -9.66 -3.70 9.63
C ARG A 263 -9.51 -4.31 11.01
N LYS A 264 -10.37 -5.29 11.34
CA LYS A 264 -10.32 -6.02 12.60
C LYS A 264 -8.99 -6.75 12.79
N ALA A 265 -8.50 -7.40 11.73
CA ALA A 265 -7.20 -8.07 11.76
C ALA A 265 -6.06 -7.09 12.04
N LYS A 266 -6.00 -5.96 11.32
CA LYS A 266 -4.96 -4.92 11.49
C LYS A 266 -5.02 -4.28 12.88
N LEU A 267 -6.20 -3.87 13.35
CA LEU A 267 -6.38 -3.31 14.70
C LEU A 267 -5.97 -4.29 15.80
N SER A 268 -6.14 -5.59 15.60
CA SER A 268 -5.79 -6.62 16.60
C SER A 268 -4.28 -6.74 16.87
N TYR A 269 -3.43 -6.11 16.04
CA TYR A 269 -1.99 -5.97 16.25
C TYR A 269 -1.60 -4.67 16.97
N ASN A 270 -2.58 -3.87 17.42
CA ASN A 270 -2.37 -2.63 18.17
C ASN A 270 -1.39 -1.67 17.48
N PRO A 271 -1.76 -1.06 16.37
CA PRO A 271 -0.91 -0.13 15.64
C PRO A 271 -0.46 1.02 16.56
N ALA A 272 0.81 1.43 16.43
CA ALA A 272 1.37 2.55 17.15
C ALA A 272 0.82 3.88 16.59
N ILE A 273 0.61 3.93 15.25
CA ILE A 273 0.09 5.09 14.54
C ILE A 273 -0.96 4.61 13.54
N LEU A 274 -2.08 5.31 13.48
CA LEU A 274 -2.99 5.26 12.35
C LEU A 274 -2.72 6.53 11.53
N LEU A 275 -2.03 6.37 10.40
CA LEU A 275 -1.68 7.48 9.53
C LEU A 275 -2.89 7.84 8.67
N GLU A 276 -3.60 8.88 9.08
CA GLU A 276 -4.75 9.39 8.36
C GLU A 276 -4.36 9.86 6.96
N LYS A 277 -5.16 9.47 5.97
CA LYS A 277 -5.03 9.89 4.58
C LYS A 277 -6.22 10.71 4.16
N TYR A 278 -5.96 11.68 3.31
CA TYR A 278 -6.96 12.62 2.81
C TYR A 278 -6.99 12.60 1.29
N SER A 279 -8.13 12.93 0.74
CA SER A 279 -8.26 13.32 -0.66
C SER A 279 -8.50 14.82 -0.78
N ALA A 280 -8.02 15.40 -1.90
CA ALA A 280 -8.29 16.80 -2.25
C ALA A 280 -8.97 16.85 -3.62
N THR A 281 -10.07 17.62 -3.73
CA THR A 281 -10.81 17.90 -4.95
C THR A 281 -10.93 19.41 -5.14
N LEU A 282 -11.11 19.88 -6.38
CA LEU A 282 -11.35 21.30 -6.62
C LEU A 282 -12.70 21.73 -6.05
N ARG A 283 -12.75 22.86 -5.38
CA ARG A 283 -14.00 23.43 -4.84
C ARG A 283 -14.99 23.75 -5.95
N SER A 284 -14.52 24.31 -7.08
CA SER A 284 -15.36 24.61 -8.24
C SER A 284 -16.11 23.42 -8.79
N GLU A 285 -15.46 22.26 -8.89
CA GLU A 285 -16.08 21.04 -9.37
C GLU A 285 -17.12 20.46 -8.39
N THR A 286 -16.96 20.74 -7.11
CA THR A 286 -17.87 20.24 -6.06
C THR A 286 -19.14 21.11 -5.98
N GLU A 287 -19.01 22.42 -6.20
CA GLU A 287 -20.14 23.36 -6.21
C GLU A 287 -21.08 23.10 -7.39
N GLU A 288 -20.56 22.80 -8.60
CA GLU A 288 -21.34 22.44 -9.77
C GLU A 288 -22.20 21.17 -9.53
N ILE A 289 -21.66 20.16 -8.83
CA ILE A 289 -22.41 18.92 -8.53
C ILE A 289 -23.55 19.21 -7.55
N THR A 290 -23.30 19.99 -6.52
CA THR A 290 -24.30 20.34 -5.50
C THR A 290 -25.45 21.14 -6.09
N GLU A 291 -25.17 22.04 -7.06
CA GLU A 291 -26.19 22.79 -7.77
C GLU A 291 -27.03 21.92 -8.72
N LEU A 292 -26.44 20.88 -9.33
CA LEU A 292 -27.16 19.94 -10.19
C LEU A 292 -28.06 19.00 -9.39
N GLU A 293 -27.63 18.57 -8.21
CA GLU A 293 -28.43 17.71 -7.31
C GLU A 293 -29.59 18.47 -6.68
N GLN A 294 -29.49 19.79 -6.48
CA GLN A 294 -30.58 20.62 -5.98
C GLN A 294 -31.61 21.01 -7.05
N LYS A 295 -31.29 20.82 -8.34
CA LYS A 295 -32.19 21.14 -9.46
C LYS A 295 -32.97 19.93 -9.99
N ASN A 296 -32.70 18.73 -9.50
CA ASN A 296 -33.43 17.47 -9.77
C ASN A 296 -34.23 17.03 -8.56
#